data_24df27ac4fd11ab549aabedf0a1222a9
#
_entry.id   24df27ac4fd11ab549aabedf0a1222a9
#
_cell.length_a   1.000
_cell.length_b   1.000
_cell.length_c   1.000
_cell.angle_alpha   90.00
_cell.angle_beta   90.00
_cell.angle_gamma   90.00
#
_symmetry.space_group_name_H-M   'P 1'
#
loop_
_entity.id
_entity.type
_entity.pdbx_description
1 polymer ?
#
loop_
_entity_poly.entity_id
_entity_poly.type
_entity_poly.pdbx_seq_one_letter_code
_entity_poly.pdbx_strand_id
1 'polypeptide(L)'
;SDLLCAVDEKTIEYMRGRPLAPKGENWDKAVAYWKTLVSDPDAYFDVVVELRAEEIRPMVTWGTSPEMVTSIDGVVPDPEKEMDPVKREGQTRALKYMDLVPGTKITDIKPDHVFVGSCTNSRIEDIRAAAYVVKKLGKKVAPNVVQALIVPGSGLVKMQAEKEGLDKIFIEAGFEWREPGCSMQSMHPATAAV
;
A
#
# COMPACT_ATOMS: atom_id res chain seq x y z
N SER A 1 -7.10 -4.17 -16.48
CA SER A 1 -6.76 -2.87 -17.08
C SER A 1 -5.28 -2.61 -16.87
N ASP A 2 -4.60 -2.24 -17.94
CA ASP A 2 -3.17 -1.98 -17.91
C ASP A 2 -2.94 -0.52 -17.53
N LEU A 3 -2.02 -0.28 -16.60
CA LEU A 3 -1.59 1.05 -16.20
C LEU A 3 -0.23 1.35 -16.83
N LEU A 4 -0.16 2.36 -17.68
CA LEU A 4 1.07 2.85 -18.26
C LEU A 4 1.45 4.19 -17.63
N CYS A 5 2.65 4.25 -17.06
CA CYS A 5 3.19 5.48 -16.50
C CYS A 5 4.44 5.88 -17.27
N ALA A 6 4.57 7.17 -17.59
CA ALA A 6 5.80 7.71 -18.14
C ALA A 6 6.97 7.50 -17.16
N VAL A 7 8.17 7.31 -17.71
CA VAL A 7 9.38 7.12 -16.90
C VAL A 7 9.83 8.47 -16.34
N ASP A 8 9.87 8.58 -15.02
CA ASP A 8 10.33 9.76 -14.28
C ASP A 8 11.70 9.54 -13.62
N GLU A 9 12.24 10.58 -13.00
CA GLU A 9 13.53 10.51 -12.33
C GLU A 9 13.51 9.54 -11.13
N LYS A 10 12.37 9.33 -10.46
CA LYS A 10 12.26 8.35 -9.37
C LYS A 10 12.39 6.93 -9.89
N THR A 11 11.78 6.64 -11.05
CA THR A 11 11.91 5.35 -11.73
C THR A 11 13.35 5.07 -12.12
N ILE A 12 14.04 6.07 -12.69
CA ILE A 12 15.45 5.96 -13.09
C ILE A 12 16.32 5.71 -11.85
N GLU A 13 16.14 6.48 -10.80
CA GLU A 13 16.91 6.33 -9.56
C GLU A 13 16.65 4.98 -8.88
N TYR A 14 15.42 4.49 -8.89
CA TYR A 14 15.08 3.15 -8.39
C TYR A 14 15.84 2.04 -9.11
N MET A 15 16.08 2.19 -10.42
CA MET A 15 16.84 1.23 -11.23
C MET A 15 18.35 1.32 -11.03
N ARG A 16 18.87 2.47 -10.57
CA ARG A 16 20.29 2.73 -10.43
C ARG A 16 20.96 1.73 -9.48
N GLY A 17 22.03 1.12 -9.96
CA GLY A 17 22.85 0.19 -9.15
C GLY A 17 22.23 -1.18 -8.88
N ARG A 18 21.06 -1.49 -9.44
CA ARG A 18 20.48 -2.83 -9.31
C ARG A 18 21.31 -3.86 -10.09
N PRO A 19 21.35 -5.13 -9.64
CA PRO A 19 22.24 -6.16 -10.21
C PRO A 19 22.10 -6.33 -11.72
N LEU A 20 20.87 -6.28 -12.24
CA LEU A 20 20.55 -6.49 -13.65
C LEU A 20 20.33 -5.19 -14.43
N ALA A 21 20.50 -4.03 -13.79
CA ALA A 21 20.41 -2.74 -14.49
C ALA A 21 21.64 -2.53 -15.41
N PRO A 22 21.46 -1.82 -16.52
CA PRO A 22 22.58 -1.43 -17.38
C PRO A 22 23.66 -0.66 -16.60
N LYS A 23 24.90 -0.73 -17.04
CA LYS A 23 26.05 -0.10 -16.38
C LYS A 23 26.88 0.71 -17.37
N GLY A 24 27.60 1.73 -16.87
CA GLY A 24 28.49 2.58 -17.68
C GLY A 24 27.72 3.23 -18.84
N GLU A 25 28.32 3.27 -20.03
CA GLU A 25 27.72 3.87 -21.23
C GLU A 25 26.34 3.30 -21.60
N ASN A 26 26.10 2.01 -21.30
CA ASN A 26 24.79 1.39 -21.53
C ASN A 26 23.72 1.94 -20.60
N TRP A 27 24.08 2.38 -19.40
CA TRP A 27 23.16 3.09 -18.52
C TRP A 27 22.71 4.42 -19.13
N ASP A 28 23.64 5.22 -19.64
CA ASP A 28 23.32 6.53 -20.22
C ASP A 28 22.43 6.38 -21.46
N LYS A 29 22.73 5.39 -22.32
CA LYS A 29 21.90 5.05 -23.49
C LYS A 29 20.51 4.60 -23.07
N ALA A 30 20.40 3.76 -22.02
CA ALA A 30 19.13 3.28 -21.52
C ALA A 30 18.28 4.43 -20.93
N VAL A 31 18.88 5.31 -20.13
CA VAL A 31 18.19 6.48 -19.58
C VAL A 31 17.70 7.41 -20.68
N ALA A 32 18.53 7.68 -21.69
CA ALA A 32 18.13 8.48 -22.84
C ALA A 32 16.92 7.87 -23.57
N TYR A 33 16.94 6.55 -23.79
CA TYR A 33 15.83 5.84 -24.41
C TYR A 33 14.58 5.85 -23.54
N TRP A 34 14.69 5.55 -22.23
CA TRP A 34 13.54 5.52 -21.32
C TRP A 34 12.82 6.86 -21.26
N LYS A 35 13.54 7.97 -21.33
CA LYS A 35 12.94 9.32 -21.35
C LYS A 35 12.15 9.62 -22.63
N THR A 36 12.30 8.82 -23.68
CA THR A 36 11.46 8.93 -24.90
C THR A 36 10.14 8.19 -24.78
N LEU A 37 9.94 7.35 -23.73
CA LEU A 37 8.74 6.55 -23.52
C LEU A 37 7.64 7.41 -22.87
N VAL A 38 7.16 8.38 -23.61
CA VAL A 38 6.05 9.26 -23.26
C VAL A 38 4.98 9.18 -24.32
N SER A 39 3.76 9.59 -24.01
CA SER A 39 2.68 9.67 -25.00
C SER A 39 3.04 10.66 -26.10
N ASP A 40 2.61 10.37 -27.33
CA ASP A 40 2.79 11.26 -28.45
C ASP A 40 2.09 12.61 -28.19
N PRO A 41 2.65 13.75 -28.71
CA PRO A 41 2.06 15.06 -28.47
C PRO A 41 0.63 15.23 -28.99
N ASP A 42 0.25 14.44 -29.99
CA ASP A 42 -1.06 14.40 -30.63
C ASP A 42 -1.91 13.20 -30.18
N ALA A 43 -1.51 12.49 -29.10
CA ALA A 43 -2.28 11.38 -28.57
C ALA A 43 -3.68 11.83 -28.15
N TYR A 44 -4.68 11.11 -28.61
CA TYR A 44 -6.07 11.33 -28.23
C TYR A 44 -6.42 10.51 -26.98
N PHE A 45 -7.08 11.15 -26.01
CA PHE A 45 -7.57 10.51 -24.80
C PHE A 45 -9.07 10.74 -24.66
N ASP A 46 -9.82 9.68 -24.42
CA ASP A 46 -11.29 9.77 -24.23
C ASP A 46 -11.66 10.60 -23.01
N VAL A 47 -10.86 10.49 -21.94
CA VAL A 47 -11.04 11.26 -20.70
C VAL A 47 -9.67 11.68 -20.16
N VAL A 48 -9.56 12.95 -19.81
CA VAL A 48 -8.38 13.51 -19.12
C VAL A 48 -8.79 13.96 -17.73
N VAL A 49 -8.07 13.48 -16.72
CA VAL A 49 -8.29 13.90 -15.31
C VAL A 49 -6.96 14.49 -14.79
N GLU A 50 -7.01 15.74 -14.40
CA GLU A 50 -5.87 16.44 -13.81
C GLU A 50 -6.05 16.56 -12.31
N LEU A 51 -5.04 16.08 -11.54
CA LEU A 51 -5.02 16.16 -10.09
C LEU A 51 -3.71 16.78 -9.62
N ARG A 52 -3.80 17.67 -8.66
CA ARG A 52 -2.62 18.21 -7.99
C ARG A 52 -2.24 17.28 -6.84
N ALA A 53 -0.96 16.94 -6.72
CA ALA A 53 -0.49 16.01 -5.69
C ALA A 53 -0.83 16.48 -4.26
N GLU A 54 -0.82 17.80 -4.03
CA GLU A 54 -1.13 18.40 -2.74
C GLU A 54 -2.62 18.25 -2.34
N GLU A 55 -3.49 17.99 -3.31
CA GLU A 55 -4.94 17.81 -3.09
C GLU A 55 -5.28 16.35 -2.76
N ILE A 56 -4.35 15.42 -3.00
CA ILE A 56 -4.55 14.00 -2.73
C ILE A 56 -4.33 13.74 -1.24
N ARG A 57 -5.43 13.56 -0.50
CA ARG A 57 -5.39 13.19 0.92
C ARG A 57 -5.07 11.70 1.09
N PRO A 58 -4.53 11.29 2.25
CA PRO A 58 -4.50 9.88 2.61
C PRO A 58 -5.91 9.27 2.56
N MET A 59 -6.05 8.19 1.80
CA MET A 59 -7.34 7.54 1.52
C MET A 59 -7.40 6.18 2.18
N VAL A 60 -8.60 5.79 2.59
CA VAL A 60 -8.90 4.49 3.20
C VAL A 60 -10.05 3.82 2.48
N THR A 61 -9.89 2.56 2.10
CA THR A 61 -10.98 1.72 1.62
C THR A 61 -11.75 1.18 2.81
N TRP A 62 -13.03 1.55 2.92
CA TRP A 62 -13.91 1.15 4.02
C TRP A 62 -14.80 -0.05 3.67
N GLY A 63 -14.82 -0.46 2.42
CA GLY A 63 -15.71 -1.50 1.92
C GLY A 63 -14.98 -2.64 1.21
N THR A 64 -15.70 -3.35 0.35
CA THR A 64 -15.24 -4.56 -0.35
C THR A 64 -14.76 -4.31 -1.78
N SER A 65 -14.78 -3.07 -2.25
CA SER A 65 -14.35 -2.65 -3.60
C SER A 65 -13.41 -1.45 -3.50
N PRO A 66 -12.40 -1.32 -4.40
CA PRO A 66 -11.49 -0.18 -4.42
C PRO A 66 -12.17 1.19 -4.56
N GLU A 67 -13.36 1.25 -5.14
CA GLU A 67 -14.15 2.48 -5.26
C GLU A 67 -14.79 2.93 -3.93
N MET A 68 -14.89 2.01 -2.96
CA MET A 68 -15.45 2.29 -1.63
C MET A 68 -14.40 2.93 -0.74
N VAL A 69 -13.98 4.14 -1.10
CA VAL A 69 -12.91 4.89 -0.41
C VAL A 69 -13.46 6.17 0.23
N THR A 70 -12.77 6.61 1.26
CA THR A 70 -12.94 7.95 1.87
C THR A 70 -11.59 8.43 2.39
N SER A 71 -11.48 9.72 2.70
CA SER A 71 -10.28 10.25 3.34
C SER A 71 -10.13 9.74 4.77
N ILE A 72 -8.90 9.68 5.27
CA ILE A 72 -8.61 9.21 6.64
C ILE A 72 -9.31 10.04 7.72
N ASP A 73 -9.57 11.31 7.45
CA ASP A 73 -10.32 12.26 8.30
C ASP A 73 -11.83 12.23 8.03
N GLY A 74 -12.29 11.35 7.16
CA GLY A 74 -13.70 11.19 6.80
C GLY A 74 -14.47 10.27 7.73
N VAL A 75 -15.68 9.95 7.29
CA VAL A 75 -16.60 9.04 7.98
C VAL A 75 -17.04 7.90 7.06
N VAL A 76 -17.46 6.82 7.64
CA VAL A 76 -18.12 5.71 6.93
C VAL A 76 -19.39 6.24 6.26
N PRO A 77 -19.56 6.10 4.94
CA PRO A 77 -20.71 6.63 4.23
C PRO A 77 -22.04 6.02 4.72
N ASP A 78 -23.10 6.82 4.54
CA ASP A 78 -24.46 6.41 4.87
C ASP A 78 -25.17 5.97 3.58
N PRO A 79 -25.50 4.68 3.39
CA PRO A 79 -26.16 4.20 2.19
C PRO A 79 -27.53 4.86 1.92
N GLU A 80 -28.22 5.34 2.97
CA GLU A 80 -29.52 6.01 2.79
C GLU A 80 -29.40 7.34 2.04
N LYS A 81 -28.21 7.93 2.00
CA LYS A 81 -27.91 9.17 1.26
C LYS A 81 -27.50 8.91 -0.19
N GLU A 82 -27.29 7.64 -0.57
CA GLU A 82 -26.95 7.28 -1.95
C GLU A 82 -28.22 7.27 -2.81
N MET A 83 -28.20 8.03 -3.89
CA MET A 83 -29.34 8.17 -4.80
C MET A 83 -29.53 6.99 -5.73
N ASP A 84 -28.44 6.33 -6.13
CA ASP A 84 -28.45 5.16 -7.00
C ASP A 84 -28.83 3.91 -6.18
N PRO A 85 -29.95 3.24 -6.51
CA PRO A 85 -30.40 2.05 -5.77
C PRO A 85 -29.39 0.91 -5.78
N VAL A 86 -28.68 0.72 -6.89
CA VAL A 86 -27.69 -0.37 -7.05
C VAL A 86 -26.48 -0.10 -6.17
N LYS A 87 -25.97 1.14 -6.19
CA LYS A 87 -24.86 1.55 -5.32
C LYS A 87 -25.27 1.49 -3.86
N ARG A 88 -26.47 1.94 -3.51
CA ARG A 88 -27.00 1.86 -2.14
C ARG A 88 -27.02 0.44 -1.62
N GLU A 89 -27.54 -0.52 -2.39
CA GLU A 89 -27.57 -1.91 -2.01
C GLU A 89 -26.15 -2.48 -1.86
N GLY A 90 -25.24 -2.14 -2.79
CA GLY A 90 -23.84 -2.54 -2.74
C GLY A 90 -23.15 -2.02 -1.46
N GLN A 91 -23.34 -0.74 -1.12
CA GLN A 91 -22.80 -0.15 0.11
C GLN A 91 -23.39 -0.81 1.35
N THR A 92 -24.68 -1.07 1.40
CA THR A 92 -25.34 -1.74 2.54
C THR A 92 -24.77 -3.13 2.77
N ARG A 93 -24.55 -3.91 1.71
CA ARG A 93 -23.93 -5.23 1.82
C ARG A 93 -22.48 -5.15 2.29
N ALA A 94 -21.72 -4.18 1.77
CA ALA A 94 -20.34 -3.97 2.15
C ALA A 94 -20.19 -3.59 3.63
N LEU A 95 -21.01 -2.66 4.12
CA LEU A 95 -21.01 -2.25 5.54
C LEU A 95 -21.37 -3.41 6.47
N LYS A 96 -22.35 -4.22 6.07
CA LYS A 96 -22.72 -5.43 6.83
C LYS A 96 -21.57 -6.44 6.86
N TYR A 97 -20.86 -6.64 5.77
CA TYR A 97 -19.71 -7.54 5.68
C TYR A 97 -18.53 -7.06 6.54
N MET A 98 -18.26 -5.75 6.49
CA MET A 98 -17.15 -5.12 7.22
C MET A 98 -17.49 -4.83 8.70
N ASP A 99 -18.73 -5.08 9.13
CA ASP A 99 -19.23 -4.74 10.48
C ASP A 99 -19.03 -3.26 10.82
N LEU A 100 -19.32 -2.38 9.87
CA LEU A 100 -19.16 -0.93 10.02
C LEU A 100 -20.52 -0.23 10.14
N VAL A 101 -20.58 0.75 11.01
CA VAL A 101 -21.76 1.60 11.22
C VAL A 101 -21.63 2.90 10.43
N PRO A 102 -22.63 3.29 9.62
CA PRO A 102 -22.66 4.58 8.94
C PRO A 102 -22.38 5.75 9.87
N GLY A 103 -21.61 6.75 9.40
CA GLY A 103 -21.26 7.92 10.18
C GLY A 103 -20.12 7.75 11.19
N THR A 104 -19.60 6.52 11.38
CA THR A 104 -18.41 6.29 12.21
C THR A 104 -17.21 6.99 11.59
N LYS A 105 -16.44 7.75 12.37
CA LYS A 105 -15.18 8.34 11.90
C LYS A 105 -14.19 7.23 11.59
N ILE A 106 -13.48 7.34 10.47
CA ILE A 106 -12.47 6.34 10.08
C ILE A 106 -11.42 6.15 11.17
N THR A 107 -11.02 7.23 11.84
CA THR A 107 -10.04 7.20 12.93
C THR A 107 -10.53 6.52 14.21
N ASP A 108 -11.83 6.31 14.36
CA ASP A 108 -12.42 5.67 15.54
C ASP A 108 -12.57 4.15 15.36
N ILE A 109 -12.36 3.64 14.13
CA ILE A 109 -12.39 2.20 13.84
C ILE A 109 -11.19 1.52 14.51
N LYS A 110 -11.46 0.47 15.26
CA LYS A 110 -10.44 -0.31 16.01
C LYS A 110 -10.25 -1.67 15.34
N PRO A 111 -9.27 -1.81 14.44
CA PRO A 111 -8.99 -3.10 13.82
C PRO A 111 -8.44 -4.08 14.86
N ASP A 112 -8.80 -5.34 14.73
CA ASP A 112 -8.28 -6.45 15.51
C ASP A 112 -7.14 -7.21 14.81
N HIS A 113 -7.02 -7.03 13.49
CA HIS A 113 -5.93 -7.56 12.69
C HIS A 113 -5.28 -6.44 11.88
N VAL A 114 -3.95 -6.41 11.89
CA VAL A 114 -3.14 -5.43 11.14
C VAL A 114 -2.19 -6.17 10.21
N PHE A 115 -2.23 -5.81 8.95
CA PHE A 115 -1.31 -6.33 7.94
C PHE A 115 -0.62 -5.16 7.23
N VAL A 116 0.71 -5.11 7.33
CA VAL A 116 1.54 -4.14 6.62
C VAL A 116 2.46 -4.89 5.67
N GLY A 117 2.30 -4.66 4.38
CA GLY A 117 3.16 -5.32 3.44
C GLY A 117 2.52 -5.69 2.13
N SER A 118 2.89 -6.84 1.61
CA SER A 118 2.56 -7.41 0.32
C SER A 118 3.57 -7.05 -0.78
N CYS A 119 3.45 -7.69 -1.95
CA CYS A 119 4.43 -7.57 -3.03
C CYS A 119 4.56 -6.14 -3.60
N THR A 120 3.49 -5.35 -3.58
CA THR A 120 3.46 -4.01 -4.18
C THR A 120 3.85 -2.92 -3.17
N ASN A 121 3.32 -2.99 -1.95
CA ASN A 121 3.43 -1.92 -0.95
C ASN A 121 4.35 -2.32 0.22
N SER A 122 5.39 -3.09 -0.04
CA SER A 122 6.40 -3.46 0.95
C SER A 122 7.79 -3.51 0.34
N ARG A 123 8.14 -2.48 -0.41
CA ARG A 123 9.51 -2.21 -0.82
C ARG A 123 10.31 -1.77 0.38
N ILE A 124 11.62 -1.69 0.25
CA ILE A 124 12.47 -1.27 1.37
C ILE A 124 12.13 0.14 1.87
N GLU A 125 11.74 1.03 0.97
CA GLU A 125 11.32 2.40 1.30
C GLU A 125 10.05 2.41 2.16
N ASP A 126 9.08 1.55 1.84
CA ASP A 126 7.81 1.43 2.57
C ASP A 126 8.06 0.87 3.98
N ILE A 127 8.91 -0.16 4.09
CA ILE A 127 9.29 -0.75 5.38
C ILE A 127 10.04 0.27 6.24
N ARG A 128 10.95 1.05 5.65
CA ARG A 128 11.64 2.14 6.36
C ARG A 128 10.67 3.21 6.87
N ALA A 129 9.71 3.60 6.02
CA ALA A 129 8.69 4.58 6.40
C ALA A 129 7.81 4.07 7.56
N ALA A 130 7.36 2.82 7.47
CA ALA A 130 6.59 2.18 8.55
C ALA A 130 7.40 2.06 9.84
N ALA A 131 8.65 1.61 9.76
CA ALA A 131 9.56 1.53 10.92
C ALA A 131 9.83 2.90 11.56
N TYR A 132 9.97 3.94 10.73
CA TYR A 132 10.10 5.31 11.23
C TYR A 132 8.89 5.74 12.06
N VAL A 133 7.67 5.46 11.59
CA VAL A 133 6.43 5.78 12.32
C VAL A 133 6.38 5.03 13.64
N VAL A 134 6.63 3.72 13.63
CA VAL A 134 6.65 2.89 14.85
C VAL A 134 7.66 3.41 15.86
N LYS A 135 8.88 3.69 15.42
CA LYS A 135 9.95 4.20 16.28
C LYS A 135 9.62 5.59 16.82
N LYS A 136 9.09 6.50 15.99
CA LYS A 136 8.74 7.86 16.39
C LYS A 136 7.61 7.90 17.41
N LEU A 137 6.60 7.04 17.26
CA LEU A 137 5.50 6.94 18.22
C LEU A 137 5.94 6.28 19.53
N GLY A 138 6.94 5.41 19.50
CA GLY A 138 7.43 4.68 20.68
C GLY A 138 6.38 3.80 21.36
N LYS A 139 5.32 3.46 20.62
CA LYS A 139 4.19 2.68 21.14
C LYS A 139 4.24 1.24 20.60
N LYS A 140 3.72 0.33 21.41
CA LYS A 140 3.50 -1.05 21.00
C LYS A 140 2.17 -1.20 20.26
N VAL A 141 2.01 -2.33 19.59
CA VAL A 141 0.73 -2.78 19.01
C VAL A 141 -0.37 -2.67 20.08
N ALA A 142 -1.52 -2.12 19.71
CA ALA A 142 -2.60 -1.86 20.66
C ALA A 142 -3.17 -3.16 21.24
N PRO A 143 -3.63 -3.17 22.52
CA PRO A 143 -4.10 -4.39 23.20
C PRO A 143 -5.30 -5.07 22.54
N ASN A 144 -6.10 -4.35 21.76
CA ASN A 144 -7.22 -4.90 21.01
C ASN A 144 -6.80 -5.63 19.72
N VAL A 145 -5.57 -5.47 19.28
CA VAL A 145 -5.05 -6.11 18.06
C VAL A 145 -4.64 -7.53 18.41
N VAL A 146 -5.33 -8.50 17.83
CA VAL A 146 -5.08 -9.93 17.99
C VAL A 146 -3.82 -10.34 17.24
N GLN A 147 -3.62 -9.78 16.04
CA GLN A 147 -2.48 -10.08 15.20
C GLN A 147 -2.03 -8.86 14.41
N ALA A 148 -0.73 -8.60 14.39
CA ALA A 148 -0.12 -7.54 13.60
C ALA A 148 1.07 -8.11 12.81
N LEU A 149 1.00 -8.06 11.48
CA LEU A 149 1.95 -8.69 10.57
C LEU A 149 2.72 -7.64 9.76
N ILE A 150 4.02 -7.86 9.61
CA ILE A 150 4.87 -7.18 8.62
C ILE A 150 5.36 -8.21 7.61
N VAL A 151 5.03 -8.01 6.33
CA VAL A 151 5.37 -8.93 5.24
C VAL A 151 6.21 -8.19 4.20
N PRO A 152 7.52 -8.46 4.11
CA PRO A 152 8.39 -7.86 3.09
C PRO A 152 7.96 -8.24 1.66
N GLY A 153 8.18 -7.34 0.70
CA GLY A 153 7.74 -7.53 -0.69
C GLY A 153 8.51 -8.59 -1.46
N SER A 154 9.71 -8.95 -1.01
CA SER A 154 10.53 -10.01 -1.61
C SER A 154 11.63 -10.47 -0.65
N GLY A 155 12.26 -11.61 -0.94
CA GLY A 155 13.40 -12.10 -0.16
C GLY A 155 14.56 -11.11 -0.11
N LEU A 156 14.85 -10.41 -1.20
CA LEU A 156 15.90 -9.37 -1.23
C LEU A 156 15.56 -8.19 -0.32
N VAL A 157 14.31 -7.77 -0.31
CA VAL A 157 13.84 -6.70 0.59
C VAL A 157 13.93 -7.16 2.05
N LYS A 158 13.53 -8.40 2.34
CA LYS A 158 13.65 -8.98 3.69
C LYS A 158 15.08 -8.95 4.18
N MET A 159 16.01 -9.50 3.39
CA MET A 159 17.44 -9.52 3.73
C MET A 159 18.00 -8.11 3.97
N GLN A 160 17.60 -7.15 3.14
CA GLN A 160 18.02 -5.77 3.30
C GLN A 160 17.45 -5.14 4.58
N ALA A 161 16.16 -5.33 4.85
CA ALA A 161 15.49 -4.82 6.05
C ALA A 161 16.12 -5.39 7.34
N GLU A 162 16.41 -6.68 7.36
CA GLU A 162 17.10 -7.35 8.47
C GLU A 162 18.53 -6.83 8.67
N LYS A 163 19.27 -6.61 7.58
CA LYS A 163 20.61 -6.00 7.64
C LYS A 163 20.57 -4.58 8.22
N GLU A 164 19.50 -3.84 7.95
CA GLU A 164 19.27 -2.49 8.48
C GLU A 164 18.67 -2.51 9.90
N GLY A 165 18.28 -3.68 10.42
CA GLY A 165 17.70 -3.85 11.76
C GLY A 165 16.26 -3.37 11.87
N LEU A 166 15.55 -3.23 10.74
CA LEU A 166 14.14 -2.77 10.71
C LEU A 166 13.20 -3.82 11.31
N ASP A 167 13.49 -5.10 11.12
CA ASP A 167 12.79 -6.24 11.72
C ASP A 167 12.70 -6.11 13.25
N LYS A 168 13.80 -5.74 13.90
CA LYS A 168 13.88 -5.59 15.35
C LYS A 168 12.93 -4.51 15.86
N ILE A 169 12.81 -3.38 15.14
CA ILE A 169 11.90 -2.29 15.49
C ILE A 169 10.45 -2.79 15.53
N PHE A 170 10.05 -3.59 14.55
CA PHE A 170 8.70 -4.14 14.48
C PHE A 170 8.46 -5.21 15.54
N ILE A 171 9.40 -6.13 15.72
CA ILE A 171 9.30 -7.20 16.73
C ILE A 171 9.20 -6.60 18.13
N GLU A 172 10.01 -5.61 18.47
CA GLU A 172 9.98 -4.90 19.76
C GLU A 172 8.64 -4.16 19.99
N ALA A 173 8.01 -3.69 18.90
CA ALA A 173 6.69 -3.08 18.96
C ALA A 173 5.53 -4.09 19.04
N GLY A 174 5.79 -5.40 18.87
CA GLY A 174 4.80 -6.47 18.97
C GLY A 174 4.23 -6.93 17.63
N PHE A 175 4.87 -6.58 16.51
CA PHE A 175 4.53 -7.13 15.20
C PHE A 175 5.22 -8.47 14.97
N GLU A 176 4.57 -9.34 14.22
CA GLU A 176 5.18 -10.55 13.67
C GLU A 176 5.92 -10.21 12.37
N TRP A 177 7.21 -10.53 12.31
CA TRP A 177 8.02 -10.43 11.11
C TRP A 177 7.89 -11.72 10.29
N ARG A 178 7.32 -11.63 9.09
CA ARG A 178 6.93 -12.79 8.29
C ARG A 178 7.84 -12.99 7.07
N GLU A 179 7.69 -14.16 6.45
CA GLU A 179 8.32 -14.44 5.16
C GLU A 179 7.65 -13.64 4.04
N PRO A 180 8.41 -13.26 2.98
CA PRO A 180 7.85 -12.58 1.83
C PRO A 180 6.75 -13.40 1.16
N GLY A 181 5.63 -12.75 0.83
CA GLY A 181 4.52 -13.42 0.18
C GLY A 181 3.39 -12.46 -0.17
N CYS A 182 2.40 -12.98 -0.88
CA CYS A 182 1.17 -12.26 -1.12
C CYS A 182 0.30 -12.26 0.16
N SER A 183 -0.53 -11.22 0.33
CA SER A 183 -1.41 -11.07 1.49
C SER A 183 -2.28 -12.30 1.77
N MET A 184 -2.73 -13.00 0.74
CA MET A 184 -3.55 -14.22 0.89
C MET A 184 -2.79 -15.41 1.50
N GLN A 185 -1.48 -15.53 1.26
CA GLN A 185 -0.67 -16.64 1.78
C GLN A 185 -0.18 -16.42 3.21
N SER A 186 0.01 -15.16 3.60
CA SER A 186 0.54 -14.82 4.92
C SER A 186 -0.50 -14.78 6.04
N MET A 187 -1.78 -14.79 5.69
CA MET A 187 -2.88 -14.83 6.68
C MET A 187 -3.28 -16.26 7.10
N HIS A 188 -2.75 -17.30 6.45
CA HIS A 188 -3.01 -18.69 6.85
C HIS A 188 -2.13 -19.11 8.04
N PRO A 189 -2.73 -19.58 9.16
CA PRO A 189 -1.97 -20.08 10.30
C PRO A 189 -1.24 -21.41 10.06
N ALA A 190 -1.39 -22.01 8.89
CA ALA A 190 -1.00 -23.39 8.60
C ALA A 190 0.43 -23.59 8.09
N THR A 191 1.34 -22.63 8.21
CA THR A 191 2.75 -22.82 7.92
C THR A 191 3.65 -22.59 9.13
N ALA A 192 3.16 -22.98 10.31
CA ALA A 192 4.04 -23.22 11.44
C ALA A 192 4.47 -24.66 11.37
N ALA A 193 5.74 -24.87 11.04
CA ALA A 193 6.54 -26.05 11.27
C ALA A 193 6.26 -27.33 10.42
N VAL A 194 7.19 -27.68 9.60
CA VAL A 194 7.98 -28.92 9.83
C VAL A 194 9.44 -28.56 9.71
#